data_4c17605eb05fa0c4a0883d7ffbd4329c
#
_entry.id   4c17605eb05fa0c4a0883d7ffbd4329c
#
_cell.length_a   1.000
_cell.length_b   1.000
_cell.length_c   1.000
_cell.angle_alpha   90.00
_cell.angle_beta   90.00
_cell.angle_gamma   90.00
#
_symmetry.space_group_name_H-M   'P 1'
#
loop_
_entity.id
_entity.type
_entity.pdbx_description
1 polymer ?
#
loop_
_entity_poly.entity_id
_entity_poly.type
_entity_poly.pdbx_seq_one_letter_code
_entity_poly.pdbx_strand_id
1 'polypeptide(L)'
;MEQHIIDKLESLKALQDSGVLSKDEFEVKKNELLSGVGAMQSPKKPKNILVVTILAILAVLTIGGYLYSRNSKATQTTISYKESVYGITIGKNYNTVLEKAKNDADSKKRVMGLVIAEDKSEIGLSHKDYRGVVFDGVIYHFSSGVVSAIELRKTANQYDGDAAQIIKEAYNSVESSLRRDYSSCQETDEGVVFFNEYEKITIHQEEDFSGQCELNVKIEKK
;
A
#
# COMPACT_ATOMS: atom_id res chain seq x y z
N MET A 1 35.70 33.52 -9.38
CA MET A 1 34.55 34.18 -8.73
C MET A 1 33.23 33.92 -9.46
N GLU A 2 33.22 33.88 -10.77
CA GLU A 2 32.03 33.57 -11.61
C GLU A 2 31.50 32.12 -11.42
N GLN A 3 32.38 31.15 -11.37
CA GLN A 3 31.98 29.74 -11.23
C GLN A 3 31.15 29.46 -9.94
N HIS A 4 31.53 30.09 -8.84
CA HIS A 4 30.83 29.95 -7.56
C HIS A 4 29.40 30.53 -7.58
N ILE A 5 29.16 31.55 -8.41
CA ILE A 5 27.83 32.16 -8.60
C ILE A 5 26.97 31.26 -9.46
N ILE A 6 27.57 30.66 -10.49
CA ILE A 6 26.91 29.69 -11.38
C ILE A 6 26.45 28.47 -10.56
N ASP A 7 27.30 27.90 -9.74
CA ASP A 7 26.99 26.75 -8.89
C ASP A 7 25.84 27.02 -7.90
N LYS A 8 25.81 28.27 -7.36
CA LYS A 8 24.73 28.70 -6.47
C LYS A 8 23.40 28.92 -7.21
N LEU A 9 23.44 29.43 -8.43
CA LEU A 9 22.23 29.61 -9.25
C LEU A 9 21.64 28.27 -9.67
N GLU A 10 22.47 27.29 -10.00
CA GLU A 10 22.02 25.93 -10.29
C GLU A 10 21.39 25.26 -9.07
N SER A 11 21.99 25.45 -7.89
CA SER A 11 21.44 24.92 -6.65
C SER A 11 20.09 25.56 -6.29
N LEU A 12 19.92 26.88 -6.49
CA LEU A 12 18.66 27.57 -6.30
C LEU A 12 17.58 27.09 -7.29
N LYS A 13 17.97 26.83 -8.54
CA LYS A 13 17.06 26.29 -9.55
C LYS A 13 16.60 24.88 -9.21
N ALA A 14 17.50 24.01 -8.75
CA ALA A 14 17.13 22.67 -8.29
C ALA A 14 16.14 22.69 -7.11
N LEU A 15 16.27 23.66 -6.20
CA LEU A 15 15.32 23.85 -5.10
C LEU A 15 13.95 24.36 -5.59
N GLN A 16 13.90 25.18 -6.63
CA GLN A 16 12.66 25.59 -7.26
C GLN A 16 11.99 24.41 -7.99
N ASP A 17 12.76 23.67 -8.78
CA ASP A 17 12.24 22.53 -9.57
C ASP A 17 11.74 21.37 -8.67
N SER A 18 12.30 21.24 -7.47
CA SER A 18 11.83 20.30 -6.43
C SER A 18 10.63 20.82 -5.61
N GLY A 19 10.14 22.03 -5.87
CA GLY A 19 9.01 22.64 -5.16
C GLY A 19 9.32 23.11 -3.73
N VAL A 20 10.58 23.10 -3.32
CA VAL A 20 11.03 23.60 -2.00
C VAL A 20 11.08 25.11 -1.96
N LEU A 21 11.30 25.75 -3.12
CA LEU A 21 11.34 27.19 -3.27
C LEU A 21 10.23 27.63 -4.24
N SER A 22 9.43 28.63 -3.85
CA SER A 22 8.44 29.24 -4.75
C SER A 22 9.12 30.07 -5.85
N LYS A 23 8.41 30.34 -6.94
CA LYS A 23 8.93 31.13 -8.05
C LYS A 23 9.33 32.53 -7.61
N ASP A 24 8.56 33.14 -6.71
CA ASP A 24 8.81 34.49 -6.21
C ASP A 24 10.05 34.54 -5.30
N GLU A 25 10.23 33.53 -4.44
CA GLU A 25 11.41 33.40 -3.59
C GLU A 25 12.69 33.11 -4.40
N PHE A 26 12.58 32.33 -5.48
CA PHE A 26 13.69 32.12 -6.41
C PHE A 26 14.15 33.41 -7.07
N GLU A 27 13.24 34.27 -7.61
CA GLU A 27 13.57 35.53 -8.24
C GLU A 27 14.20 36.52 -7.26
N VAL A 28 13.72 36.59 -6.02
CA VAL A 28 14.33 37.41 -4.96
C VAL A 28 15.76 36.98 -4.69
N LYS A 29 16.00 35.69 -4.46
CA LYS A 29 17.34 35.15 -4.14
C LYS A 29 18.31 35.22 -5.32
N LYS A 30 17.84 35.05 -6.53
CA LYS A 30 18.61 35.27 -7.77
C LYS A 30 19.08 36.72 -7.89
N ASN A 31 18.16 37.67 -7.67
CA ASN A 31 18.50 39.10 -7.74
C ASN A 31 19.47 39.52 -6.63
N GLU A 32 19.38 38.95 -5.41
CA GLU A 32 20.36 39.16 -4.34
C GLU A 32 21.75 38.64 -4.71
N LEU A 33 21.85 37.46 -5.32
CA LEU A 33 23.12 36.88 -5.79
C LEU A 33 23.75 37.71 -6.91
N LEU A 34 22.96 38.21 -7.84
CA LEU A 34 23.45 38.99 -8.98
C LEU A 34 23.77 40.45 -8.58
N SER A 35 23.06 41.06 -7.64
CA SER A 35 23.34 42.37 -7.13
C SER A 35 24.58 42.46 -6.24
N GLY A 36 24.99 41.34 -5.60
CA GLY A 36 26.23 41.25 -4.83
C GLY A 36 27.52 41.31 -5.66
N VAL A 37 27.42 41.25 -7.00
CA VAL A 37 28.58 41.29 -7.92
C VAL A 37 28.91 42.73 -8.35
N GLY A 38 28.04 43.71 -8.11
CA GLY A 38 28.15 45.09 -8.67
C GLY A 38 28.47 46.20 -7.69
N ALA A 39 28.65 45.98 -6.40
CA ALA A 39 28.85 47.06 -5.43
C ALA A 39 30.07 46.88 -4.54
N MET A 40 31.24 47.25 -5.06
CA MET A 40 32.38 47.67 -4.22
C MET A 40 32.18 49.12 -3.82
N GLN A 41 31.54 49.36 -2.68
CA GLN A 41 31.82 50.53 -1.86
C GLN A 41 31.41 50.24 -0.39
N SER A 42 32.42 50.38 0.47
CA SER A 42 32.36 50.22 1.91
C SER A 42 31.48 51.27 2.60
N PRO A 43 30.77 50.92 3.68
CA PRO A 43 31.22 51.47 4.95
C PRO A 43 31.31 50.42 6.07
N LYS A 44 32.28 50.64 6.92
CA LYS A 44 32.60 49.92 8.15
C LYS A 44 31.37 49.84 9.07
N LYS A 45 30.93 48.62 9.46
CA LYS A 45 30.31 48.29 10.78
C LYS A 45 29.88 46.82 10.85
N PRO A 46 29.51 46.30 12.02
CA PRO A 46 30.39 45.46 12.84
C PRO A 46 30.28 43.97 12.46
N LYS A 47 31.39 43.28 12.49
CA LYS A 47 31.60 41.87 12.10
C LYS A 47 30.70 40.84 12.78
N ASN A 48 29.88 41.23 13.77
CA ASN A 48 29.10 40.30 14.60
C ASN A 48 27.65 40.07 14.11
N ILE A 49 27.06 40.99 13.33
CA ILE A 49 25.66 40.83 12.89
C ILE A 49 25.54 39.76 11.81
N LEU A 50 26.50 39.64 10.92
CA LEU A 50 26.47 38.66 9.84
C LEU A 50 26.65 37.24 10.33
N VAL A 51 27.50 37.07 11.36
CA VAL A 51 27.69 35.75 12.01
C VAL A 51 26.44 35.34 12.77
N VAL A 52 25.79 36.28 13.47
CA VAL A 52 24.56 36.00 14.25
C VAL A 52 23.40 35.65 13.32
N THR A 53 23.26 36.33 12.16
CA THR A 53 22.21 36.01 11.18
C THR A 53 22.43 34.65 10.51
N ILE A 54 23.67 34.30 10.18
CA ILE A 54 23.98 32.96 9.62
C ILE A 54 23.73 31.84 10.64
N LEU A 55 24.10 32.05 11.92
CA LEU A 55 23.82 31.10 12.98
C LEU A 55 22.32 30.98 13.26
N ALA A 56 21.55 32.06 13.19
CA ALA A 56 20.10 32.02 13.34
C ALA A 56 19.42 31.27 12.19
N ILE A 57 19.85 31.46 10.94
CA ILE A 57 19.33 30.71 9.79
C ILE A 57 19.69 29.23 9.87
N LEU A 58 20.92 28.88 10.27
CA LEU A 58 21.32 27.50 10.49
C LEU A 58 20.51 26.86 11.63
N ALA A 59 20.22 27.58 12.72
CA ALA A 59 19.39 27.09 13.81
C ALA A 59 17.93 26.85 13.35
N VAL A 60 17.36 27.75 12.55
CA VAL A 60 16.01 27.58 11.99
C VAL A 60 15.95 26.40 11.01
N LEU A 61 16.98 26.21 10.17
CA LEU A 61 17.05 25.08 9.26
C LEU A 61 17.24 23.75 9.98
N THR A 62 18.04 23.70 11.05
CA THR A 62 18.22 22.49 11.84
C THR A 62 16.98 22.16 12.68
N ILE A 63 16.33 23.15 13.27
CA ILE A 63 15.07 22.96 14.02
C ILE A 63 13.93 22.65 13.05
N GLY A 64 13.81 23.34 11.92
CA GLY A 64 12.83 23.05 10.89
C GLY A 64 13.01 21.67 10.27
N GLY A 65 14.23 21.28 9.94
CA GLY A 65 14.56 19.94 9.45
C GLY A 65 14.31 18.86 10.50
N TYR A 66 14.60 19.14 11.79
CA TYR A 66 14.30 18.21 12.90
C TYR A 66 12.80 18.06 13.15
N LEU A 67 12.04 19.17 13.12
CA LEU A 67 10.58 19.16 13.27
C LEU A 67 9.90 18.54 12.05
N TYR A 68 10.39 18.78 10.83
CA TYR A 68 9.93 18.13 9.60
C TYR A 68 10.22 16.62 9.64
N SER A 69 11.43 16.22 10.02
CA SER A 69 11.78 14.80 10.21
C SER A 69 11.01 14.14 11.35
N ARG A 70 10.60 14.89 12.37
CA ARG A 70 9.78 14.37 13.45
C ARG A 70 8.30 14.30 13.08
N ASN A 71 7.79 15.24 12.27
CA ASN A 71 6.42 15.20 11.74
C ASN A 71 6.28 14.27 10.54
N SER A 72 7.32 14.04 9.76
CA SER A 72 7.30 13.01 8.70
C SER A 72 7.48 11.59 9.25
N LYS A 73 7.82 11.44 10.51
CA LYS A 73 7.41 10.29 11.34
C LYS A 73 5.99 10.55 11.89
N ALA A 74 5.09 11.11 11.05
CA ALA A 74 3.69 10.81 11.22
C ALA A 74 3.67 9.30 11.39
N THR A 75 3.30 8.86 12.55
CA THR A 75 3.00 7.48 12.85
C THR A 75 2.12 7.03 11.71
N GLN A 76 2.70 6.44 10.65
CA GLN A 76 1.97 5.51 9.83
C GLN A 76 1.55 4.50 10.89
N THR A 77 0.35 4.67 11.38
CA THR A 77 -0.37 3.62 12.07
C THR A 77 -0.32 2.52 11.05
N THR A 78 0.63 1.60 11.18
CA THR A 78 0.76 0.48 10.27
C THR A 78 -0.49 -0.30 10.54
N ILE A 79 -1.54 -0.05 9.73
CA ILE A 79 -2.77 -0.83 9.76
C ILE A 79 -2.30 -2.25 9.53
N SER A 80 -2.35 -3.06 10.58
CA SER A 80 -1.97 -4.46 10.50
C SER A 80 -3.23 -5.26 10.21
N TYR A 81 -3.45 -5.54 8.94
CA TYR A 81 -4.44 -6.53 8.55
C TYR A 81 -3.97 -7.91 9.04
N LYS A 82 -4.86 -8.60 9.73
CA LYS A 82 -4.57 -9.91 10.33
C LYS A 82 -4.60 -11.02 9.29
N GLU A 83 -5.51 -10.91 8.33
CA GLU A 83 -5.68 -11.92 7.31
C GLU A 83 -4.73 -11.74 6.13
N SER A 84 -4.17 -12.86 5.70
CA SER A 84 -3.37 -12.92 4.49
C SER A 84 -3.67 -14.20 3.72
N VAL A 85 -3.77 -14.08 2.40
CA VAL A 85 -3.87 -15.22 1.50
C VAL A 85 -2.59 -15.28 0.69
N TYR A 86 -1.88 -16.40 0.75
CA TYR A 86 -0.59 -16.56 0.07
C TYR A 86 0.42 -15.44 0.46
N GLY A 87 0.34 -14.94 1.72
CA GLY A 87 1.17 -13.84 2.24
C GLY A 87 0.89 -12.49 1.58
N ILE A 88 -0.29 -12.31 0.99
CA ILE A 88 -0.81 -11.04 0.47
C ILE A 88 -1.95 -10.60 1.38
N THR A 89 -1.89 -9.36 1.86
CA THR A 89 -2.90 -8.72 2.72
C THR A 89 -3.60 -7.60 1.98
N ILE A 90 -4.73 -7.15 2.51
CA ILE A 90 -5.35 -5.88 2.11
C ILE A 90 -4.29 -4.75 2.16
N GLY A 91 -4.36 -3.79 1.24
CA GLY A 91 -3.43 -2.66 1.14
C GLY A 91 -2.09 -2.95 0.46
N LYS A 92 -1.79 -4.19 0.05
CA LYS A 92 -0.59 -4.50 -0.73
C LYS A 92 -0.65 -3.89 -2.13
N ASN A 93 0.48 -3.37 -2.59
CA ASN A 93 0.58 -2.74 -3.91
C ASN A 93 0.42 -3.78 -5.04
N TYR A 94 -0.22 -3.38 -6.14
CA TYR A 94 -0.46 -4.18 -7.34
C TYR A 94 0.83 -4.86 -7.86
N ASN A 95 1.91 -4.12 -8.01
CA ASN A 95 3.16 -4.67 -8.55
C ASN A 95 3.76 -5.77 -7.66
N THR A 96 3.63 -5.63 -6.33
CA THR A 96 4.09 -6.66 -5.38
C THR A 96 3.28 -7.95 -5.54
N VAL A 97 1.96 -7.83 -5.72
CA VAL A 97 1.08 -9.00 -5.94
C VAL A 97 1.38 -9.64 -7.29
N LEU A 98 1.52 -8.82 -8.34
CA LEU A 98 1.84 -9.29 -9.69
C LEU A 98 3.18 -10.04 -9.76
N GLU A 99 4.22 -9.50 -9.15
CA GLU A 99 5.54 -10.13 -9.09
C GLU A 99 5.46 -11.49 -8.38
N LYS A 100 4.80 -11.54 -7.23
CA LYS A 100 4.62 -12.78 -6.48
C LYS A 100 3.80 -13.82 -7.27
N ALA A 101 2.76 -13.38 -7.97
CA ALA A 101 1.91 -14.23 -8.81
C ALA A 101 2.69 -14.81 -9.99
N LYS A 102 3.49 -14.00 -10.68
CA LYS A 102 4.37 -14.43 -11.77
C LYS A 102 5.41 -15.44 -11.30
N ASN A 103 6.09 -15.15 -10.19
CA ASN A 103 7.09 -16.06 -9.63
C ASN A 103 6.52 -17.42 -9.25
N ASP A 104 5.29 -17.46 -8.73
CA ASP A 104 4.59 -18.70 -8.43
C ASP A 104 4.22 -19.49 -9.71
N ALA A 105 3.74 -18.81 -10.74
CA ALA A 105 3.40 -19.41 -12.02
C ALA A 105 4.65 -20.02 -12.70
N ASP A 106 5.75 -19.28 -12.74
CA ASP A 106 7.01 -19.71 -13.35
C ASP A 106 7.63 -20.90 -12.60
N SER A 107 7.62 -20.87 -11.27
CA SER A 107 8.23 -21.91 -10.44
C SER A 107 7.54 -23.27 -10.60
N LYS A 108 6.25 -23.27 -10.87
CA LYS A 108 5.45 -24.51 -11.00
C LYS A 108 5.28 -24.99 -12.44
N LYS A 109 5.86 -24.28 -13.44
CA LYS A 109 5.63 -24.56 -14.87
C LYS A 109 4.15 -24.70 -15.25
N ARG A 110 3.26 -24.11 -14.48
CA ARG A 110 1.80 -24.12 -14.68
C ARG A 110 1.36 -22.73 -15.11
N VAL A 111 1.31 -22.52 -16.39
CA VAL A 111 0.72 -21.30 -17.01
C VAL A 111 -0.79 -21.21 -16.76
N MET A 112 -1.43 -22.34 -16.38
CA MET A 112 -2.85 -22.40 -16.07
C MET A 112 -3.08 -22.03 -14.61
N GLY A 113 -3.52 -20.82 -14.35
CA GLY A 113 -3.89 -20.39 -13.01
C GLY A 113 -3.54 -18.96 -12.62
N LEU A 114 -2.92 -18.19 -13.52
CA LEU A 114 -2.73 -16.75 -13.37
C LEU A 114 -3.64 -16.02 -14.37
N VAL A 115 -4.57 -15.25 -13.87
CA VAL A 115 -5.44 -14.36 -14.65
C VAL A 115 -5.15 -12.93 -14.22
N ILE A 116 -4.95 -12.04 -15.20
CA ILE A 116 -4.71 -10.61 -14.97
C ILE A 116 -5.72 -9.84 -15.80
N ALA A 117 -6.56 -9.03 -15.16
CA ALA A 117 -7.46 -8.14 -15.85
C ALA A 117 -6.67 -7.04 -16.60
N GLU A 118 -7.12 -6.69 -17.82
CA GLU A 118 -6.46 -5.70 -18.67
C GLU A 118 -6.38 -4.31 -18.01
N ASP A 119 -7.42 -3.94 -17.28
CA ASP A 119 -7.52 -2.68 -16.55
C ASP A 119 -6.77 -2.68 -15.21
N LYS A 120 -6.07 -3.78 -14.88
CA LYS A 120 -5.36 -3.99 -13.62
C LYS A 120 -6.26 -3.95 -12.37
N SER A 121 -7.55 -4.18 -12.53
CA SER A 121 -8.49 -4.24 -11.42
C SER A 121 -8.39 -5.53 -10.61
N GLU A 122 -7.88 -6.61 -11.23
CA GLU A 122 -7.86 -7.95 -10.64
C GLU A 122 -6.62 -8.75 -11.00
N ILE A 123 -6.18 -9.59 -10.05
CA ILE A 123 -5.23 -10.68 -10.28
C ILE A 123 -5.82 -11.96 -9.68
N GLY A 124 -6.06 -12.97 -10.52
CA GLY A 124 -6.54 -14.29 -10.10
C GLY A 124 -5.43 -15.32 -10.02
N LEU A 125 -5.45 -16.15 -8.99
CA LEU A 125 -4.56 -17.30 -8.78
C LEU A 125 -5.39 -18.54 -8.51
N SER A 126 -4.92 -19.72 -8.93
CA SER A 126 -5.55 -20.98 -8.59
C SER A 126 -4.79 -21.76 -7.51
N HIS A 127 -5.52 -22.64 -6.84
CA HIS A 127 -5.02 -23.63 -5.88
C HIS A 127 -4.16 -23.02 -4.76
N LYS A 128 -4.76 -22.11 -3.98
CA LYS A 128 -4.10 -21.50 -2.81
C LYS A 128 -4.72 -22.03 -1.52
N ASP A 129 -3.85 -22.32 -0.56
CA ASP A 129 -4.27 -22.65 0.80
C ASP A 129 -4.69 -21.40 1.57
N TYR A 130 -5.80 -21.50 2.26
CA TYR A 130 -6.23 -20.53 3.26
C TYR A 130 -6.86 -21.30 4.43
N ARG A 131 -6.28 -21.12 5.61
CA ARG A 131 -6.72 -21.76 6.85
C ARG A 131 -6.87 -23.29 6.77
N GLY A 132 -5.96 -23.95 6.04
CA GLY A 132 -5.93 -25.39 5.86
C GLY A 132 -6.90 -25.92 4.80
N VAL A 133 -7.58 -25.05 4.07
CA VAL A 133 -8.44 -25.41 2.93
C VAL A 133 -7.79 -24.92 1.64
N VAL A 134 -7.68 -25.82 0.65
CA VAL A 134 -7.22 -25.43 -0.70
C VAL A 134 -8.41 -24.91 -1.50
N PHE A 135 -8.35 -23.65 -1.89
CA PHE A 135 -9.33 -22.99 -2.75
C PHE A 135 -8.94 -23.11 -4.21
N ASP A 136 -9.92 -23.29 -5.08
CA ASP A 136 -9.72 -23.45 -6.53
C ASP A 136 -9.33 -22.14 -7.18
N GLY A 137 -9.89 -21.01 -6.71
CA GLY A 137 -9.60 -19.68 -7.16
C GLY A 137 -9.41 -18.70 -6.00
N VAL A 138 -8.48 -17.77 -6.20
CA VAL A 138 -8.28 -16.60 -5.34
C VAL A 138 -8.15 -15.39 -6.21
N ILE A 139 -8.97 -14.35 -6.00
CA ILE A 139 -8.99 -13.11 -6.76
C ILE A 139 -8.61 -11.98 -5.82
N TYR A 140 -7.58 -11.24 -6.18
CA TYR A 140 -7.19 -9.99 -5.53
C TYR A 140 -7.78 -8.82 -6.32
N HIS A 141 -8.70 -8.09 -5.72
CA HIS A 141 -9.29 -6.89 -6.29
C HIS A 141 -8.47 -5.67 -5.90
N PHE A 142 -8.28 -4.75 -6.82
CA PHE A 142 -7.48 -3.55 -6.61
C PHE A 142 -8.32 -2.28 -6.74
N SER A 143 -8.09 -1.36 -5.82
CA SER A 143 -8.60 0.01 -5.88
C SER A 143 -7.43 0.96 -5.62
N SER A 144 -7.26 1.96 -6.48
CA SER A 144 -6.14 2.92 -6.38
C SER A 144 -4.76 2.24 -6.31
N GLY A 145 -4.61 1.10 -7.01
CA GLY A 145 -3.34 0.36 -7.12
C GLY A 145 -2.95 -0.46 -5.90
N VAL A 146 -3.84 -0.63 -4.94
CA VAL A 146 -3.65 -1.49 -3.76
C VAL A 146 -4.79 -2.50 -3.61
N VAL A 147 -4.51 -3.65 -2.99
CA VAL A 147 -5.51 -4.68 -2.72
C VAL A 147 -6.61 -4.09 -1.83
N SER A 148 -7.83 -4.07 -2.32
CA SER A 148 -9.04 -3.61 -1.63
C SER A 148 -9.88 -4.74 -1.07
N ALA A 149 -9.89 -5.90 -1.76
CA ALA A 149 -10.54 -7.13 -1.30
C ALA A 149 -9.78 -8.36 -1.82
N ILE A 150 -9.97 -9.47 -1.12
CA ILE A 150 -9.50 -10.81 -1.53
C ILE A 150 -10.71 -11.72 -1.51
N GLU A 151 -10.98 -12.37 -2.63
CA GLU A 151 -12.07 -13.34 -2.75
C GLU A 151 -11.49 -14.72 -3.01
N LEU A 152 -11.95 -15.72 -2.25
CA LEU A 152 -11.55 -17.11 -2.40
C LEU A 152 -12.79 -17.92 -2.75
N ARG A 153 -12.64 -18.81 -3.71
CA ARG A 153 -13.70 -19.68 -4.19
C ARG A 153 -13.26 -21.13 -4.18
N LYS A 154 -14.04 -21.99 -3.54
CA LYS A 154 -13.91 -23.43 -3.60
C LYS A 154 -15.21 -24.02 -4.12
N THR A 155 -15.10 -24.84 -5.15
CA THR A 155 -16.26 -25.48 -5.81
C THR A 155 -16.17 -27.01 -5.64
N ALA A 156 -17.30 -27.65 -5.58
CA ALA A 156 -17.44 -29.09 -5.73
C ALA A 156 -18.70 -29.39 -6.55
N ASN A 157 -18.62 -30.38 -7.41
CA ASN A 157 -19.73 -30.75 -8.29
C ASN A 157 -20.07 -32.25 -8.12
N GLN A 158 -21.15 -32.68 -8.73
CA GLN A 158 -21.65 -34.06 -8.60
C GLN A 158 -20.64 -35.17 -8.96
N TYR A 159 -19.54 -34.81 -9.68
CA TYR A 159 -18.48 -35.77 -10.05
C TYR A 159 -17.39 -35.90 -8.98
N ASP A 160 -17.36 -34.99 -7.99
CA ASP A 160 -16.41 -35.01 -6.88
C ASP A 160 -16.87 -35.88 -5.70
N GLY A 161 -17.99 -36.59 -5.85
CA GLY A 161 -18.62 -37.37 -4.78
C GLY A 161 -19.76 -36.58 -4.11
N ASP A 162 -19.80 -36.57 -2.78
CA ASP A 162 -20.78 -35.74 -2.05
C ASP A 162 -20.31 -34.27 -2.02
N ALA A 163 -20.68 -33.51 -3.05
CA ALA A 163 -20.30 -32.11 -3.21
C ALA A 163 -20.71 -31.26 -1.99
N ALA A 164 -21.91 -31.47 -1.48
CA ALA A 164 -22.43 -30.74 -0.34
C ALA A 164 -21.58 -31.03 0.93
N GLN A 165 -21.18 -32.27 1.14
CA GLN A 165 -20.35 -32.66 2.27
C GLN A 165 -18.94 -32.07 2.16
N ILE A 166 -18.32 -32.08 0.96
CA ILE A 166 -16.99 -31.48 0.72
C ILE A 166 -17.00 -30.00 1.05
N ILE A 167 -17.99 -29.27 0.58
CA ILE A 167 -18.10 -27.83 0.84
C ILE A 167 -18.42 -27.54 2.29
N LYS A 168 -19.29 -28.33 2.92
CA LYS A 168 -19.62 -28.20 4.34
C LYS A 168 -18.40 -28.44 5.25
N GLU A 169 -17.55 -29.42 4.94
CA GLU A 169 -16.31 -29.67 5.69
C GLU A 169 -15.32 -28.52 5.53
N ALA A 170 -15.18 -28.00 4.31
CA ALA A 170 -14.35 -26.84 4.04
C ALA A 170 -14.86 -25.61 4.78
N TYR A 171 -16.17 -25.34 4.73
CA TYR A 171 -16.82 -24.25 5.46
C TYR A 171 -16.54 -24.36 6.97
N ASN A 172 -16.82 -25.52 7.58
CA ASN A 172 -16.63 -25.74 9.01
C ASN A 172 -15.16 -25.55 9.43
N SER A 173 -14.22 -25.95 8.58
CA SER A 173 -12.77 -25.78 8.84
C SER A 173 -12.40 -24.30 8.88
N VAL A 174 -12.81 -23.52 7.88
CA VAL A 174 -12.56 -22.08 7.81
C VAL A 174 -13.24 -21.36 8.96
N GLU A 175 -14.54 -21.61 9.17
CA GLU A 175 -15.33 -20.99 10.23
C GLU A 175 -14.74 -21.25 11.62
N SER A 176 -14.44 -22.50 11.94
CA SER A 176 -13.85 -22.87 13.23
C SER A 176 -12.50 -22.20 13.47
N SER A 177 -11.70 -22.05 12.41
CA SER A 177 -10.43 -21.33 12.47
C SER A 177 -10.64 -19.83 12.70
N LEU A 178 -11.60 -19.21 12.02
CA LEU A 178 -11.94 -17.78 12.20
C LEU A 178 -12.50 -17.53 13.60
N ARG A 179 -13.38 -18.39 14.11
CA ARG A 179 -13.93 -18.26 15.47
C ARG A 179 -12.86 -18.31 16.58
N ARG A 180 -11.74 -18.99 16.36
CA ARG A 180 -10.59 -18.97 17.30
C ARG A 180 -9.86 -17.64 17.28
N ASP A 181 -9.81 -16.99 16.13
CA ASP A 181 -8.96 -15.83 15.91
C ASP A 181 -9.72 -14.50 16.06
N TYR A 182 -11.02 -14.50 15.80
CA TYR A 182 -11.89 -13.31 15.86
C TYR A 182 -12.86 -13.43 17.00
N SER A 183 -12.85 -12.43 17.89
CA SER A 183 -13.78 -12.34 19.02
C SER A 183 -15.17 -11.83 18.63
N SER A 184 -15.29 -11.22 17.45
CA SER A 184 -16.53 -10.62 16.95
C SER A 184 -16.96 -11.29 15.66
N CYS A 185 -18.17 -11.87 15.66
CA CYS A 185 -18.81 -12.40 14.48
C CYS A 185 -20.32 -12.14 14.53
N GLN A 186 -20.94 -12.11 13.37
CA GLN A 186 -22.38 -11.90 13.17
C GLN A 186 -22.87 -12.84 12.07
N GLU A 187 -24.00 -13.47 12.28
CA GLU A 187 -24.74 -14.17 11.24
C GLU A 187 -25.61 -13.17 10.48
N THR A 188 -25.59 -13.24 9.17
CA THR A 188 -26.33 -12.38 8.25
C THR A 188 -26.96 -13.23 7.14
N ASP A 189 -27.83 -12.64 6.33
CA ASP A 189 -28.39 -13.30 5.15
C ASP A 189 -27.31 -13.64 4.11
N GLU A 190 -26.16 -12.95 4.13
CA GLU A 190 -25.01 -13.21 3.25
C GLU A 190 -24.04 -14.26 3.80
N GLY A 191 -24.30 -14.83 4.99
CA GLY A 191 -23.43 -15.79 5.66
C GLY A 191 -22.92 -15.32 7.01
N VAL A 192 -21.80 -15.90 7.48
CA VAL A 192 -21.19 -15.50 8.75
C VAL A 192 -20.09 -14.47 8.49
N VAL A 193 -20.18 -13.36 9.19
CA VAL A 193 -19.27 -12.22 9.07
C VAL A 193 -18.41 -12.14 10.32
N PHE A 194 -17.09 -12.23 10.13
CA PHE A 194 -16.10 -11.97 11.17
C PHE A 194 -15.48 -10.59 10.94
N PHE A 195 -15.17 -9.89 12.01
CA PHE A 195 -14.58 -8.57 11.88
C PHE A 195 -13.68 -8.19 13.05
N ASN A 196 -12.72 -7.34 12.74
CA ASN A 196 -11.93 -6.60 13.72
C ASN A 196 -11.98 -5.10 13.42
N GLU A 197 -11.01 -4.33 13.88
CA GLU A 197 -10.95 -2.88 13.66
C GLU A 197 -10.72 -2.51 12.19
N TYR A 198 -10.03 -3.35 11.42
CA TYR A 198 -9.50 -3.00 10.10
C TYR A 198 -10.11 -3.77 8.94
N GLU A 199 -10.60 -4.98 9.20
CA GLU A 199 -11.04 -5.90 8.16
C GLU A 199 -12.35 -6.62 8.52
N LYS A 200 -13.06 -7.00 7.50
CA LYS A 200 -14.30 -7.81 7.52
C LYS A 200 -14.06 -9.05 6.67
N ILE A 201 -14.44 -10.22 7.19
CA ILE A 201 -14.37 -11.49 6.48
C ILE A 201 -15.77 -12.07 6.44
N THR A 202 -16.28 -12.28 5.25
CA THR A 202 -17.57 -12.94 5.04
C THR A 202 -17.31 -14.35 4.52
N ILE A 203 -17.93 -15.35 5.14
CA ILE A 203 -17.94 -16.72 4.64
C ILE A 203 -19.38 -17.11 4.29
N HIS A 204 -19.54 -17.65 3.11
CA HIS A 204 -20.84 -18.05 2.57
C HIS A 204 -20.70 -19.36 1.83
N GLN A 205 -21.72 -20.22 1.95
CA GLN A 205 -21.85 -21.43 1.15
C GLN A 205 -23.18 -21.41 0.40
N GLU A 206 -23.16 -21.90 -0.82
CA GLU A 206 -24.34 -21.99 -1.65
C GLU A 206 -24.34 -23.26 -2.48
N GLU A 207 -25.51 -23.69 -2.90
CA GLU A 207 -25.74 -24.78 -3.84
C GLU A 207 -26.63 -24.24 -4.96
N ASP A 208 -26.18 -24.43 -6.21
CA ASP A 208 -26.94 -24.03 -7.36
C ASP A 208 -27.92 -25.12 -7.82
N PHE A 209 -28.77 -24.78 -8.80
CA PHE A 209 -29.75 -25.71 -9.37
C PHE A 209 -29.15 -26.91 -10.10
N SER A 210 -27.85 -26.87 -10.40
CA SER A 210 -27.14 -27.97 -11.06
C SER A 210 -26.54 -28.97 -10.06
N GLY A 211 -26.65 -28.70 -8.75
CA GLY A 211 -26.02 -29.47 -7.68
C GLY A 211 -24.52 -29.15 -7.53
N GLN A 212 -24.06 -28.04 -8.09
CA GLN A 212 -22.75 -27.50 -7.79
C GLN A 212 -22.82 -26.76 -6.46
N CYS A 213 -21.96 -27.15 -5.53
CA CYS A 213 -21.81 -26.50 -4.24
C CYS A 213 -20.58 -25.60 -4.24
N GLU A 214 -20.68 -24.47 -3.60
CA GLU A 214 -19.62 -23.46 -3.55
C GLU A 214 -19.42 -22.90 -2.15
N LEU A 215 -18.16 -22.71 -1.76
CA LEU A 215 -17.74 -21.94 -0.59
C LEU A 215 -17.04 -20.69 -1.07
N ASN A 216 -17.57 -19.54 -0.68
CA ASN A 216 -16.99 -18.23 -0.92
C ASN A 216 -16.48 -17.64 0.40
N VAL A 217 -15.24 -17.10 0.37
CA VAL A 217 -14.66 -16.32 1.46
C VAL A 217 -14.22 -14.99 0.90
N LYS A 218 -14.75 -13.90 1.47
CA LYS A 218 -14.39 -12.54 1.07
C LYS A 218 -13.74 -11.80 2.21
N ILE A 219 -12.55 -11.28 2.00
CA ILE A 219 -11.79 -10.46 2.95
C ILE A 219 -11.74 -9.05 2.39
N GLU A 220 -12.23 -8.06 3.12
CA GLU A 220 -12.27 -6.68 2.67
C GLU A 220 -11.94 -5.70 3.79
N LYS A 221 -11.58 -4.47 3.43
CA LYS A 221 -11.40 -3.40 4.40
C LYS A 221 -12.75 -3.05 5.04
N LYS A 222 -12.73 -2.86 6.35
CA LYS A 222 -13.88 -2.37 7.12
C LYS A 222 -14.06 -0.86 6.97
#